data_6cca19900fd36356f39098df51f1876d
#
_entry.id   6cca19900fd36356f39098df51f1876d
#
_cell.length_a   1.000
_cell.length_b   1.000
_cell.length_c   1.000
_cell.angle_alpha   90.00
_cell.angle_beta   90.00
_cell.angle_gamma   90.00
#
_symmetry.space_group_name_H-M   'P 1'
#
loop_
_entity.id
_entity.type
_entity.pdbx_description
1 polymer ?
#
loop_
_entity_poly.entity_id
_entity_poly.type
_entity_poly.pdbx_seq_one_letter_code
_entity_poly.pdbx_strand_id
1 'polypeptide(L)'
;MRYLFFILTISFSLTIHAVAANFNYGSGFAAVNKMASNALINAMERVDDRIYAVGEHGIILYSDDLGKNWTQSDSVPFTNTLTDIDCISKQECWATGHDATILHSDDFGKTWTKQYEDIDFD
;
A
#
# COMPACT_ATOMS: atom_id res chain seq x y z
N MET A 1 11.55 28.53 63.31
CA MET A 1 11.82 27.41 62.38
C MET A 1 10.94 27.57 61.17
N ARG A 2 11.51 27.91 60.03
CA ARG A 2 10.78 28.03 58.75
C ARG A 2 11.00 26.77 57.97
N TYR A 3 9.98 25.95 57.81
CA TYR A 3 10.01 24.78 56.92
C TYR A 3 9.77 25.24 55.50
N LEU A 4 10.82 25.11 54.67
CA LEU A 4 10.74 25.38 53.25
C LEU A 4 10.21 24.13 52.55
N PHE A 5 8.94 24.13 52.11
CA PHE A 5 8.38 23.05 51.28
C PHE A 5 8.88 23.26 49.87
N PHE A 6 9.78 22.38 49.42
CA PHE A 6 10.10 22.23 48.01
C PHE A 6 9.02 21.39 47.33
N ILE A 7 8.16 22.08 46.57
CA ILE A 7 7.24 21.38 45.67
C ILE A 7 8.02 21.03 44.42
N LEU A 8 8.36 19.74 44.29
CA LEU A 8 8.96 19.18 43.08
C LEU A 8 7.85 18.95 42.06
N THR A 9 7.64 19.90 41.15
CA THR A 9 6.75 19.68 40.00
C THR A 9 7.43 18.82 38.97
N ILE A 10 7.07 17.54 38.95
CA ILE A 10 7.46 16.63 37.87
C ILE A 10 6.62 16.97 36.65
N SER A 11 7.20 17.74 35.73
CA SER A 11 6.61 17.98 34.41
C SER A 11 6.76 16.70 33.57
N PHE A 12 5.67 15.96 33.42
CA PHE A 12 5.61 14.82 32.50
C PHE A 12 5.38 15.37 31.10
N SER A 13 6.48 15.61 30.39
CA SER A 13 6.40 15.98 28.97
C SER A 13 6.05 14.74 28.16
N LEU A 14 4.79 14.61 27.80
CA LEU A 14 4.32 13.58 26.87
C LEU A 14 4.72 14.02 25.45
N THR A 15 5.87 13.58 25.00
CA THR A 15 6.26 13.75 23.59
C THR A 15 5.45 12.78 22.75
N ILE A 16 4.38 13.28 22.14
CA ILE A 16 3.67 12.56 21.10
C ILE A 16 4.59 12.57 19.87
N HIS A 17 5.27 11.45 19.63
CA HIS A 17 5.93 11.23 18.36
C HIS A 17 4.85 10.92 17.33
N ALA A 18 4.42 11.93 16.59
CA ALA A 18 3.70 11.71 15.35
C ALA A 18 4.66 10.98 14.39
N VAL A 19 4.47 9.68 14.21
CA VAL A 19 5.08 8.96 13.10
C VAL A 19 4.37 9.47 11.87
N ALA A 20 4.94 10.50 11.24
CA ALA A 20 4.53 10.90 9.90
C ALA A 20 4.82 9.70 9.00
N ALA A 21 3.78 9.06 8.49
CA ALA A 21 3.94 8.13 7.39
C ALA A 21 4.50 8.97 6.23
N ASN A 22 5.77 8.77 5.93
CA ASN A 22 6.41 9.40 4.78
C ASN A 22 5.82 8.75 3.53
N PHE A 23 4.68 9.25 3.06
CA PHE A 23 4.18 8.96 1.73
C PHE A 23 5.13 9.64 0.75
N ASN A 24 5.95 8.86 0.09
CA ASN A 24 6.92 9.36 -0.88
C ASN A 24 6.22 9.57 -2.23
N TYR A 25 5.37 10.59 -2.30
CA TYR A 25 4.60 10.95 -3.51
C TYR A 25 5.45 11.34 -4.71
N GLY A 26 6.78 11.37 -4.58
CA GLY A 26 7.68 11.85 -5.64
C GLY A 26 8.44 10.76 -6.39
N SER A 27 8.31 9.48 -6.01
CA SER A 27 9.12 8.41 -6.63
C SER A 27 8.49 7.77 -7.87
N GLY A 28 7.19 7.99 -8.13
CA GLY A 28 6.44 7.27 -9.15
C GLY A 28 6.12 5.81 -8.79
N PHE A 29 6.50 5.37 -7.58
CA PHE A 29 6.22 4.04 -7.07
C PHE A 29 5.29 4.11 -5.86
N ALA A 30 4.42 3.10 -5.72
CA ALA A 30 3.58 2.95 -4.55
C ALA A 30 4.42 2.78 -3.28
N ALA A 31 4.03 3.47 -2.21
CA ALA A 31 4.71 3.36 -0.93
C ALA A 31 4.41 2.00 -0.27
N VAL A 32 5.44 1.26 0.12
CA VAL A 32 5.27 0.06 0.94
C VAL A 32 4.98 0.49 2.37
N ASN A 33 3.83 0.06 2.91
CA ASN A 33 3.29 0.54 4.18
C ASN A 33 2.72 -0.62 5.01
N LYS A 34 3.02 -0.64 6.29
CA LYS A 34 2.47 -1.62 7.25
C LYS A 34 0.94 -1.59 7.35
N MET A 35 0.31 -0.48 6.97
CA MET A 35 -1.15 -0.29 7.00
C MET A 35 -1.80 -0.51 5.63
N ALA A 36 -1.07 -1.05 4.65
CA ALA A 36 -1.60 -1.26 3.30
C ALA A 36 -2.86 -2.14 3.27
N SER A 37 -3.00 -3.09 4.20
CA SER A 37 -4.21 -3.90 4.34
C SER A 37 -5.45 -3.14 4.81
N ASN A 38 -5.31 -1.89 5.24
CA ASN A 38 -6.41 -1.00 5.63
C ASN A 38 -6.76 0.02 4.54
N ALA A 39 -6.09 -0.06 3.37
CA ALA A 39 -6.38 0.81 2.25
C ALA A 39 -7.74 0.49 1.62
N LEU A 40 -8.29 1.46 0.90
CA LEU A 40 -9.49 1.24 0.11
C LEU A 40 -9.18 0.30 -1.06
N ILE A 41 -9.79 -0.86 -1.06
CA ILE A 41 -9.68 -1.87 -2.11
C ILE A 41 -10.82 -1.72 -3.10
N ASN A 42 -10.49 -1.67 -4.39
CA ASN A 42 -11.45 -1.48 -5.48
C ASN A 42 -11.78 -2.79 -6.20
N ALA A 43 -10.82 -3.69 -6.31
CA ALA A 43 -11.02 -4.98 -6.96
C ALA A 43 -10.21 -6.08 -6.26
N MET A 44 -10.74 -7.30 -6.36
CA MET A 44 -10.10 -8.50 -5.85
C MET A 44 -10.30 -9.64 -6.84
N GLU A 45 -9.29 -10.48 -6.99
CA GLU A 45 -9.37 -11.69 -7.78
C GLU A 45 -8.75 -12.87 -7.04
N ARG A 46 -9.41 -14.00 -7.13
CA ARG A 46 -8.89 -15.27 -6.62
C ARG A 46 -8.43 -16.15 -7.77
N VAL A 47 -7.17 -16.57 -7.70
CA VAL A 47 -6.60 -17.58 -8.60
C VAL A 47 -6.01 -18.70 -7.74
N ASP A 48 -6.58 -19.90 -7.85
CA ASP A 48 -6.30 -21.05 -6.98
C ASP A 48 -6.47 -20.73 -5.48
N ASP A 49 -5.40 -20.80 -4.70
CA ASP A 49 -5.37 -20.50 -3.27
C ASP A 49 -4.91 -19.07 -2.96
N ARG A 50 -4.51 -18.28 -3.98
CA ARG A 50 -4.09 -16.90 -3.82
C ARG A 50 -5.21 -15.93 -4.13
N ILE A 51 -5.33 -14.89 -3.28
CA ILE A 51 -6.19 -13.75 -3.54
C ILE A 51 -5.31 -12.54 -3.76
N TYR A 52 -5.55 -11.82 -4.84
CA TYR A 52 -5.00 -10.50 -5.12
C TYR A 52 -6.03 -9.41 -4.80
N ALA A 53 -5.57 -8.25 -4.38
CA ALA A 53 -6.39 -7.08 -4.13
C ALA A 53 -5.66 -5.82 -4.58
N VAL A 54 -6.37 -4.93 -5.28
CA VAL A 54 -5.84 -3.67 -5.77
C VAL A 54 -6.69 -2.50 -5.29
N GLY A 55 -6.08 -1.35 -5.10
CA GLY A 55 -6.79 -0.20 -4.57
C GLY A 55 -6.11 1.14 -4.81
N GLU A 56 -6.41 2.08 -3.92
CA GLU A 56 -5.87 3.43 -3.96
C GLU A 56 -4.35 3.46 -3.82
N HIS A 57 -3.73 4.56 -4.27
CA HIS A 57 -2.29 4.83 -4.14
C HIS A 57 -1.37 3.75 -4.73
N GLY A 58 -1.82 3.01 -5.75
CA GLY A 58 -1.05 1.94 -6.38
C GLY A 58 -0.86 0.71 -5.49
N ILE A 59 -1.67 0.56 -4.44
CA ILE A 59 -1.55 -0.58 -3.53
C ILE A 59 -2.00 -1.85 -4.23
N ILE A 60 -1.12 -2.84 -4.20
CA ILE A 60 -1.40 -4.22 -4.61
C ILE A 60 -1.01 -5.13 -3.45
N LEU A 61 -1.97 -5.95 -3.03
CA LEU A 61 -1.82 -6.93 -1.96
C LEU A 61 -2.05 -8.34 -2.49
N TYR A 62 -1.45 -9.33 -1.86
CA TYR A 62 -1.79 -10.73 -2.08
C TYR A 62 -1.84 -11.49 -0.76
N SER A 63 -2.68 -12.54 -0.73
CA SER A 63 -2.86 -13.45 0.39
C SER A 63 -2.84 -14.89 -0.09
N ASP A 64 -2.08 -15.75 0.58
CA ASP A 64 -2.01 -17.19 0.32
C ASP A 64 -2.77 -18.02 1.38
N ASP A 65 -3.51 -17.37 2.27
CA ASP A 65 -4.24 -18.00 3.38
C ASP A 65 -5.70 -17.54 3.46
N LEU A 66 -6.30 -17.31 2.30
CA LEU A 66 -7.70 -16.90 2.16
C LEU A 66 -8.03 -15.57 2.87
N GLY A 67 -7.11 -14.62 2.82
CA GLY A 67 -7.30 -13.27 3.34
C GLY A 67 -7.02 -13.10 4.83
N LYS A 68 -6.47 -14.10 5.51
CA LYS A 68 -6.10 -13.99 6.92
C LYS A 68 -4.87 -13.10 7.10
N ASN A 69 -3.89 -13.24 6.22
CA ASN A 69 -2.70 -12.39 6.18
C ASN A 69 -2.50 -11.85 4.77
N TRP A 70 -2.05 -10.60 4.68
CA TRP A 70 -1.82 -9.89 3.43
C TRP A 70 -0.38 -9.42 3.33
N THR A 71 0.19 -9.58 2.14
CA THR A 71 1.51 -9.06 1.79
C THR A 71 1.34 -8.01 0.71
N GLN A 72 1.98 -6.87 0.85
CA GLN A 72 2.04 -5.84 -0.18
C GLN A 72 3.12 -6.17 -1.20
N SER A 73 2.84 -5.94 -2.49
CA SER A 73 3.85 -6.00 -3.56
C SER A 73 5.03 -5.10 -3.25
N ASP A 74 6.24 -5.58 -3.55
CA ASP A 74 7.49 -4.89 -3.20
C ASP A 74 7.75 -3.66 -4.07
N SER A 75 7.32 -3.72 -5.35
CA SER A 75 7.57 -2.66 -6.32
C SER A 75 6.41 -2.52 -7.30
N VAL A 76 5.70 -1.40 -7.23
CA VAL A 76 4.60 -1.03 -8.12
C VAL A 76 4.88 0.37 -8.67
N PRO A 77 5.18 0.55 -9.97
CA PRO A 77 5.55 1.84 -10.58
C PRO A 77 4.32 2.70 -10.89
N PHE A 78 3.45 2.88 -9.89
CA PHE A 78 2.20 3.62 -10.01
C PHE A 78 1.74 4.11 -8.63
N THR A 79 1.19 5.31 -8.56
CA THR A 79 0.81 5.95 -7.28
C THR A 79 -0.65 6.40 -7.23
N ASN A 80 -1.37 6.27 -8.36
CA ASN A 80 -2.78 6.61 -8.43
C ASN A 80 -3.66 5.37 -8.15
N THR A 81 -4.96 5.48 -8.33
CA THR A 81 -5.92 4.44 -8.00
C THR A 81 -5.93 3.33 -9.04
N LEU A 82 -5.72 2.10 -8.60
CA LEU A 82 -5.97 0.88 -9.37
C LEU A 82 -7.45 0.50 -9.24
N THR A 83 -8.06 0.08 -10.36
CA THR A 83 -9.50 -0.15 -10.45
C THR A 83 -9.87 -1.59 -10.71
N ASP A 84 -8.96 -2.37 -11.32
CA ASP A 84 -9.21 -3.78 -11.64
C ASP A 84 -7.93 -4.60 -11.67
N ILE A 85 -8.09 -5.93 -11.55
CA ILE A 85 -7.00 -6.91 -11.64
C ILE A 85 -7.53 -8.18 -12.30
N ASP A 86 -6.74 -8.75 -13.20
CA ASP A 86 -7.02 -10.00 -13.90
C ASP A 86 -5.78 -10.88 -13.93
N CYS A 87 -5.90 -12.15 -13.56
CA CYS A 87 -4.78 -13.09 -13.44
C CYS A 87 -5.05 -14.34 -14.27
N ILE A 88 -4.16 -14.67 -15.19
CA ILE A 88 -4.20 -15.96 -15.90
C ILE A 88 -3.62 -17.10 -15.08
N SER A 89 -2.79 -16.79 -14.09
CA SER A 89 -2.23 -17.72 -13.10
C SER A 89 -1.82 -16.96 -11.85
N LYS A 90 -1.44 -17.67 -10.78
CA LYS A 90 -0.83 -17.02 -9.60
C LYS A 90 0.45 -16.25 -9.93
N GLN A 91 1.18 -16.71 -10.96
CA GLN A 91 2.44 -16.10 -11.39
C GLN A 91 2.22 -14.84 -12.21
N GLU A 92 1.15 -14.80 -13.04
CA GLU A 92 1.00 -13.79 -14.08
C GLU A 92 -0.34 -13.08 -13.98
N CYS A 93 -0.27 -11.77 -13.74
CA CYS A 93 -1.40 -10.87 -13.53
C CYS A 93 -1.22 -9.53 -14.24
N TRP A 94 -2.35 -8.90 -14.58
CA TRP A 94 -2.45 -7.51 -15.04
C TRP A 94 -3.32 -6.71 -14.07
N ALA A 95 -2.94 -5.47 -13.81
CA ALA A 95 -3.76 -4.52 -13.08
C ALA A 95 -3.95 -3.26 -13.92
N THR A 96 -5.13 -2.68 -13.84
CA THR A 96 -5.49 -1.45 -14.54
C THR A 96 -5.93 -0.38 -13.56
N GLY A 97 -5.81 0.88 -13.95
CA GLY A 97 -6.15 1.99 -13.08
C GLY A 97 -6.44 3.28 -13.82
N HIS A 98 -6.50 4.36 -13.05
CA HIS A 98 -6.62 5.71 -13.59
C HIS A 98 -5.45 6.02 -14.53
N ASP A 99 -5.54 7.11 -15.28
CA ASP A 99 -4.54 7.54 -16.28
C ASP A 99 -4.29 6.45 -17.35
N ALA A 100 -5.33 5.66 -17.67
CA ALA A 100 -5.29 4.53 -18.60
C ALA A 100 -4.11 3.58 -18.34
N THR A 101 -3.70 3.44 -17.09
CA THR A 101 -2.54 2.63 -16.70
C THR A 101 -2.81 1.14 -16.83
N ILE A 102 -1.82 0.42 -17.38
CA ILE A 102 -1.77 -1.04 -17.40
C ILE A 102 -0.44 -1.48 -16.78
N LEU A 103 -0.54 -2.29 -15.73
CA LEU A 103 0.59 -2.94 -15.06
C LEU A 103 0.58 -4.43 -15.31
N HIS A 104 1.75 -5.04 -15.35
CA HIS A 104 1.94 -6.49 -15.51
C HIS A 104 2.93 -7.01 -14.48
N SER A 105 2.63 -8.17 -13.91
CA SER A 105 3.53 -8.96 -13.08
C SER A 105 3.61 -10.39 -13.60
N ASP A 106 4.82 -10.94 -13.64
CA ASP A 106 5.11 -12.34 -13.99
C ASP A 106 5.90 -13.08 -12.89
N ASP A 107 5.96 -12.46 -11.69
CA ASP A 107 6.73 -12.96 -10.55
C ASP A 107 5.87 -13.17 -9.29
N PHE A 108 4.64 -13.65 -9.48
CA PHE A 108 3.69 -13.89 -8.39
C PHE A 108 3.23 -12.60 -7.69
N GLY A 109 3.15 -11.49 -8.41
CA GLY A 109 2.69 -10.21 -7.88
C GLY A 109 3.68 -9.53 -6.95
N LYS A 110 4.95 -9.96 -6.90
CA LYS A 110 5.97 -9.31 -6.06
C LYS A 110 6.38 -7.98 -6.63
N THR A 111 6.63 -7.95 -7.93
CA THR A 111 6.99 -6.73 -8.65
C THR A 111 6.12 -6.56 -9.89
N TRP A 112 5.92 -5.31 -10.27
CA TRP A 112 5.08 -4.92 -11.41
C TRP A 112 5.86 -4.05 -12.37
N THR A 113 5.53 -4.16 -13.64
CA THR A 113 6.07 -3.31 -14.70
C THR A 113 4.93 -2.56 -15.38
N LYS A 114 5.14 -1.27 -15.66
CA LYS A 114 4.19 -0.46 -16.40
C LYS A 114 4.27 -0.81 -17.87
N GLN A 115 3.17 -1.28 -18.44
CA GLN A 115 3.05 -1.61 -19.86
C GLN A 115 2.55 -0.43 -20.67
N TYR A 116 1.62 0.35 -20.08
CA TYR A 116 1.01 1.51 -20.70
C TYR A 116 0.58 2.53 -19.64
N GLU A 117 0.59 3.80 -20.01
CA GLU A 117 0.04 4.91 -19.25
C GLU A 117 -0.25 6.06 -20.20
N ASP A 118 -1.41 6.67 -20.07
CA ASP A 118 -1.76 7.90 -20.77
C ASP A 118 -2.26 8.93 -19.76
N ILE A 119 -1.39 9.84 -19.36
CA ILE A 119 -1.68 10.87 -18.35
C ILE A 119 -2.55 12.02 -18.91
N ASP A 120 -2.73 12.08 -20.22
CA ASP A 120 -3.58 13.06 -20.88
C ASP A 120 -5.03 12.56 -21.06
N PHE A 121 -5.29 11.33 -20.59
CA PHE A 121 -6.61 10.70 -20.66
C PHE A 121 -7.42 11.04 -19.39
N ASP A 122 -8.07 12.20 -19.41
CA ASP A 122 -9.01 12.69 -18.39
C ASP A 122 -10.48 12.52 -18.83
#